data_f11ab3fdd748db6837afdd16ca8da632
#
_entry.id   f11ab3fdd748db6837afdd16ca8da632
#
_cell.length_a   1.000
_cell.length_b   1.000
_cell.length_c   1.000
_cell.angle_alpha   90.00
_cell.angle_beta   90.00
_cell.angle_gamma   90.00
#
_symmetry.space_group_name_H-M   'P 1'
#
loop_
_entity.id
_entity.type
_entity.pdbx_description
1 polymer ?
#
loop_
_entity_poly.entity_id
_entity_poly.type
_entity_poly.pdbx_seq_one_letter_code
_entity_poly.pdbx_strand_id
1 'polypeptide(L)'
;MNESRFNVIDQPWILVKDVDGAQKTVSMRELFQRAHQFECLAGELPSQDFAILRILLAVLYRVFDAENHDSPTEEWGEIWERSDLPVDEISEYLDKWYDRFYLFDDARPWLQVADLESTGGSTKPVDLLIPDCPIEGGLFSMRRDYESITPAEAARWLAHCHAYDISGIKTGAVGDGRVKGGKGYPIGIGWAGWLGGIVVTGSNLRETLLLNLVFAREHDERDVPIWEEPPLTSAQREDAQAHGPVALFTWPQRRIRLFQNSAGDVSEILICNGDPIAYQFQDSNEVMCGWRLSAPQSKKFGQDVYMPRQFDPSETLWRGINALLPTSKADSSNNDFKNCPVIEWSADLALDDILPRTQITKIKTVGVVYGPQSASWDEIFSDELAFNVLLASSESTRAKEAVYLAAERAAEAARIVGRLGGNLATAAGGDPESASGKARSLGFSELDAPFRNWLADFSPSEDVNEQLAAWTSKVYQLIRDLATQLVENAGPEAWVGRSVTQNNTTRVYSTGQAEVWFQHALQKALPRSSKTQEVNA
;
A
#
# COMPACT_ATOMS: atom_id res chain seq x y z
N MET A 1 -29.05 -33.18 -7.15
CA MET A 1 -27.77 -32.83 -7.77
C MET A 1 -26.97 -32.18 -6.66
N ASN A 2 -25.81 -32.72 -6.32
CA ASN A 2 -24.95 -32.07 -5.32
C ASN A 2 -24.52 -30.70 -5.89
N GLU A 3 -25.14 -29.64 -5.41
CA GLU A 3 -24.63 -28.28 -5.66
C GLU A 3 -23.18 -28.23 -5.18
N SER A 4 -22.28 -27.84 -6.05
CA SER A 4 -20.86 -27.74 -5.71
C SER A 4 -20.73 -26.64 -4.67
N ARG A 5 -20.56 -27.02 -3.39
CA ARG A 5 -20.47 -26.06 -2.26
C ARG A 5 -19.22 -25.17 -2.31
N PHE A 6 -18.30 -25.39 -3.22
CA PHE A 6 -17.03 -24.69 -3.45
C PHE A 6 -16.31 -24.35 -2.14
N ASN A 7 -15.36 -25.21 -1.71
CA ASN A 7 -14.53 -24.95 -0.53
C ASN A 7 -13.23 -24.24 -0.93
N VAL A 8 -12.98 -23.04 -0.40
CA VAL A 8 -11.80 -22.23 -0.76
C VAL A 8 -10.48 -22.77 -0.20
N ILE A 9 -10.51 -23.79 0.69
CA ILE A 9 -9.30 -24.48 1.12
C ILE A 9 -8.75 -25.36 0.01
N ASP A 10 -9.62 -26.16 -0.64
CA ASP A 10 -9.17 -27.22 -1.55
C ASP A 10 -9.47 -26.93 -3.02
N GLN A 11 -10.38 -26.00 -3.33
CA GLN A 11 -10.68 -25.63 -4.71
C GLN A 11 -9.85 -24.42 -5.15
N PRO A 12 -9.33 -24.40 -6.40
CA PRO A 12 -8.46 -23.35 -6.87
C PRO A 12 -9.22 -22.02 -7.08
N TRP A 13 -8.73 -20.95 -6.45
CA TRP A 13 -9.30 -19.61 -6.58
C TRP A 13 -8.26 -18.49 -6.48
N ILE A 14 -7.07 -18.75 -5.92
CA ILE A 14 -6.01 -17.75 -5.73
C ILE A 14 -5.14 -17.71 -6.97
N LEU A 15 -4.99 -16.54 -7.56
CA LEU A 15 -4.08 -16.34 -8.69
C LEU A 15 -2.66 -16.10 -8.17
N VAL A 16 -1.72 -16.88 -8.68
CA VAL A 16 -0.29 -16.78 -8.38
C VAL A 16 0.52 -16.74 -9.67
N LYS A 17 1.70 -16.17 -9.59
CA LYS A 17 2.74 -16.27 -10.62
C LYS A 17 3.80 -17.22 -10.09
N ASP A 18 4.16 -18.24 -10.84
CA ASP A 18 5.25 -19.13 -10.46
C ASP A 18 6.61 -18.53 -10.80
N VAL A 19 7.66 -19.14 -10.29
CA VAL A 19 9.05 -18.66 -10.50
C VAL A 19 9.49 -18.70 -11.98
N ASP A 20 8.78 -19.43 -12.84
CA ASP A 20 9.01 -19.46 -14.29
C ASP A 20 8.20 -18.36 -15.00
N GLY A 21 7.43 -17.58 -14.29
CA GLY A 21 6.64 -16.46 -14.79
C GLY A 21 5.24 -16.83 -15.29
N ALA A 22 4.81 -18.10 -15.16
CA ALA A 22 3.47 -18.52 -15.59
C ALA A 22 2.42 -18.21 -14.50
N GLN A 23 1.28 -17.65 -14.91
CA GLN A 23 0.14 -17.45 -14.02
C GLN A 23 -0.64 -18.77 -13.83
N LYS A 24 -0.99 -19.06 -12.59
CA LYS A 24 -1.75 -20.25 -12.19
C LYS A 24 -2.85 -19.88 -11.20
N THR A 25 -3.89 -20.71 -11.16
CA THR A 25 -4.90 -20.62 -10.11
C THR A 25 -4.73 -21.84 -9.19
N VAL A 26 -4.57 -21.58 -7.90
CA VAL A 26 -4.30 -22.60 -6.87
C VAL A 26 -5.31 -22.50 -5.74
N SER A 27 -5.46 -23.57 -4.97
CA SER A 27 -6.23 -23.57 -3.73
C SER A 27 -5.41 -22.98 -2.59
N MET A 28 -6.06 -22.65 -1.46
CA MET A 28 -5.35 -22.18 -0.27
C MET A 28 -4.35 -23.21 0.25
N ARG A 29 -4.76 -24.48 0.30
CA ARG A 29 -3.89 -25.59 0.74
C ARG A 29 -2.70 -25.78 -0.21
N GLU A 30 -2.94 -25.81 -1.51
CA GLU A 30 -1.86 -25.92 -2.50
C GLU A 30 -0.90 -24.73 -2.41
N LEU A 31 -1.40 -23.52 -2.16
CA LEU A 31 -0.57 -22.34 -2.00
C LEU A 31 0.40 -22.50 -0.84
N PHE A 32 -0.07 -22.90 0.35
CA PHE A 32 0.81 -23.09 1.50
C PHE A 32 1.80 -24.23 1.28
N GLN A 33 1.39 -25.33 0.66
CA GLN A 33 2.27 -26.48 0.35
C GLN A 33 3.40 -26.09 -0.61
N ARG A 34 3.17 -25.15 -1.52
CA ARG A 34 4.08 -24.82 -2.62
C ARG A 34 4.49 -23.35 -2.65
N ALA A 35 4.32 -22.63 -1.55
CA ALA A 35 4.60 -21.19 -1.47
C ALA A 35 6.01 -20.80 -1.96
N HIS A 36 7.00 -21.67 -1.74
CA HIS A 36 8.38 -21.51 -2.21
C HIS A 36 8.54 -21.60 -3.74
N GLN A 37 7.55 -22.15 -4.46
CA GLN A 37 7.55 -22.28 -5.94
C GLN A 37 6.82 -21.13 -6.63
N PHE A 38 6.17 -20.25 -5.89
CA PHE A 38 5.47 -19.10 -6.43
C PHE A 38 6.28 -17.83 -6.20
N GLU A 39 6.37 -16.97 -7.22
CA GLU A 39 7.01 -15.67 -7.12
C GLU A 39 6.16 -14.72 -6.26
N CYS A 40 4.87 -14.59 -6.59
CA CYS A 40 3.95 -13.68 -5.90
C CYS A 40 2.47 -14.05 -6.16
N LEU A 41 1.57 -13.37 -5.45
CA LEU A 41 0.17 -13.28 -5.84
C LEU A 41 0.05 -12.48 -7.14
N ALA A 42 -0.90 -12.81 -8.00
CA ALA A 42 -1.06 -12.24 -9.33
C ALA A 42 -2.53 -12.05 -9.70
N GLY A 43 -3.31 -11.47 -8.79
CA GLY A 43 -4.71 -11.13 -8.96
C GLY A 43 -4.95 -10.01 -9.97
N GLU A 44 -6.20 -9.62 -10.11
CA GLU A 44 -6.65 -8.62 -11.08
C GLU A 44 -6.23 -7.19 -10.68
N LEU A 45 -6.04 -6.95 -9.36
CA LEU A 45 -5.65 -5.65 -8.79
C LEU A 45 -4.64 -5.82 -7.65
N PRO A 46 -3.72 -4.85 -7.45
CA PRO A 46 -2.82 -4.86 -6.29
C PRO A 46 -3.57 -4.89 -4.94
N SER A 47 -4.73 -4.24 -4.85
CA SER A 47 -5.60 -4.25 -3.67
C SER A 47 -6.25 -5.61 -3.42
N GLN A 48 -6.53 -6.38 -4.47
CA GLN A 48 -7.03 -7.75 -4.35
C GLN A 48 -5.94 -8.69 -3.80
N ASP A 49 -4.71 -8.57 -4.32
CA ASP A 49 -3.56 -9.30 -3.79
C ASP A 49 -3.32 -8.98 -2.31
N PHE A 50 -3.39 -7.71 -1.93
CA PHE A 50 -3.22 -7.29 -0.55
C PHE A 50 -4.30 -7.87 0.37
N ALA A 51 -5.57 -7.87 -0.06
CA ALA A 51 -6.67 -8.45 0.71
C ALA A 51 -6.50 -9.97 0.89
N ILE A 52 -6.11 -10.69 -0.18
CA ILE A 52 -5.87 -12.14 -0.13
C ILE A 52 -4.65 -12.47 0.74
N LEU A 53 -3.55 -11.71 0.59
CA LEU A 53 -2.35 -11.87 1.43
C LEU A 53 -2.71 -11.78 2.92
N ARG A 54 -3.54 -10.82 3.32
CA ARG A 54 -3.98 -10.64 4.70
C ARG A 54 -4.78 -11.82 5.21
N ILE A 55 -5.64 -12.42 4.38
CA ILE A 55 -6.37 -13.66 4.73
C ILE A 55 -5.39 -14.83 4.95
N LEU A 56 -4.39 -14.98 4.08
CA LEU A 56 -3.36 -16.00 4.24
C LEU A 56 -2.53 -15.77 5.51
N LEU A 57 -2.16 -14.53 5.78
CA LEU A 57 -1.47 -14.15 7.02
C LEU A 57 -2.33 -14.42 8.26
N ALA A 58 -3.64 -14.19 8.21
CA ALA A 58 -4.52 -14.52 9.34
C ALA A 58 -4.48 -16.01 9.69
N VAL A 59 -4.36 -16.91 8.69
CA VAL A 59 -4.14 -18.35 8.94
C VAL A 59 -2.79 -18.58 9.61
N LEU A 60 -1.71 -17.96 9.10
CA LEU A 60 -0.36 -18.16 9.65
C LEU A 60 -0.22 -17.61 11.08
N TYR A 61 -0.81 -16.45 11.37
CA TYR A 61 -0.86 -15.91 12.73
C TYR A 61 -1.55 -16.88 13.71
N ARG A 62 -2.65 -17.52 13.28
CA ARG A 62 -3.36 -18.49 14.13
C ARG A 62 -2.61 -19.79 14.33
N VAL A 63 -1.72 -20.15 13.40
CA VAL A 63 -0.90 -21.37 13.49
C VAL A 63 0.37 -21.12 14.29
N PHE A 64 1.04 -19.97 14.10
CA PHE A 64 2.41 -19.75 14.60
C PHE A 64 2.55 -18.64 15.63
N ASP A 65 1.54 -17.79 15.83
CA ASP A 65 1.56 -16.65 16.73
C ASP A 65 0.25 -16.59 17.57
N ALA A 66 -0.23 -17.75 18.02
CA ALA A 66 -1.42 -17.86 18.84
C ALA A 66 -1.19 -17.54 20.32
N GLU A 67 0.06 -17.49 20.77
CA GLU A 67 0.50 -17.20 22.13
C GLU A 67 1.68 -16.24 22.11
N ASN A 68 2.03 -15.67 23.26
CA ASN A 68 3.23 -14.82 23.36
C ASN A 68 4.50 -15.65 23.19
N HIS A 69 5.46 -15.12 22.47
CA HIS A 69 6.77 -15.72 22.26
C HIS A 69 7.76 -15.28 23.34
N ASP A 70 8.55 -16.22 23.86
CA ASP A 70 9.65 -15.91 24.79
C ASP A 70 10.86 -15.31 24.05
N SER A 71 11.15 -15.80 22.84
CA SER A 71 12.23 -15.34 21.96
C SER A 71 11.70 -15.14 20.54
N PRO A 72 10.95 -14.05 20.25
CA PRO A 72 10.20 -13.91 19.00
C PRO A 72 11.04 -14.04 17.72
N THR A 73 12.26 -13.47 17.71
CA THR A 73 13.15 -13.52 16.54
C THR A 73 13.74 -14.92 16.32
N GLU A 74 14.14 -15.63 17.39
CA GLU A 74 14.67 -16.98 17.30
C GLU A 74 13.60 -17.97 16.85
N GLU A 75 12.40 -17.92 17.45
CA GLU A 75 11.27 -18.80 17.12
C GLU A 75 10.80 -18.58 15.67
N TRP A 76 10.76 -17.33 15.21
CA TRP A 76 10.51 -17.02 13.80
C TRP A 76 11.63 -17.56 12.90
N GLY A 77 12.88 -17.44 13.34
CA GLY A 77 14.07 -17.93 12.64
C GLY A 77 14.02 -19.44 12.38
N GLU A 78 13.51 -20.23 13.34
CA GLU A 78 13.32 -21.68 13.16
C GLU A 78 12.38 -22.02 12.00
N ILE A 79 11.35 -21.18 11.77
CA ILE A 79 10.44 -21.34 10.62
C ILE A 79 11.14 -20.88 9.32
N TRP A 80 11.92 -19.78 9.40
CA TRP A 80 12.62 -19.22 8.26
C TRP A 80 13.67 -20.17 7.67
N GLU A 81 14.40 -20.88 8.50
CA GLU A 81 15.48 -21.81 8.09
C GLU A 81 14.95 -23.05 7.34
N ARG A 82 13.65 -23.36 7.47
CA ARG A 82 13.04 -24.48 6.71
C ARG A 82 12.97 -24.13 5.22
N SER A 83 13.04 -25.14 4.32
CA SER A 83 12.83 -24.97 2.88
C SER A 83 11.37 -24.61 2.54
N ASP A 84 10.44 -25.12 3.34
CA ASP A 84 9.00 -25.05 3.13
C ASP A 84 8.31 -24.43 4.35
N LEU A 85 7.06 -24.02 4.21
CA LEU A 85 6.20 -23.72 5.37
C LEU A 85 5.92 -25.02 6.15
N PRO A 86 5.68 -24.94 7.47
CA PRO A 86 5.20 -26.07 8.27
C PRO A 86 3.79 -26.50 7.85
N VAL A 87 3.72 -27.34 6.80
CA VAL A 87 2.48 -27.68 6.09
C VAL A 87 1.54 -28.52 6.95
N ASP A 88 2.07 -29.37 7.81
CA ASP A 88 1.27 -30.27 8.65
C ASP A 88 0.46 -29.45 9.66
N GLU A 89 1.08 -28.49 10.34
CA GLU A 89 0.46 -27.59 11.32
C GLU A 89 -0.59 -26.71 10.65
N ILE A 90 -0.28 -26.16 9.46
CA ILE A 90 -1.22 -25.37 8.67
C ILE A 90 -2.41 -26.21 8.23
N SER A 91 -2.16 -27.45 7.79
CA SER A 91 -3.24 -28.36 7.36
C SER A 91 -4.14 -28.75 8.52
N GLU A 92 -3.60 -29.02 9.70
CA GLU A 92 -4.38 -29.31 10.90
C GLU A 92 -5.33 -28.15 11.26
N TYR A 93 -4.81 -26.91 11.20
CA TYR A 93 -5.63 -25.74 11.42
C TYR A 93 -6.74 -25.57 10.37
N LEU A 94 -6.42 -25.73 9.09
CA LEU A 94 -7.40 -25.64 8.01
C LEU A 94 -8.47 -26.73 8.11
N ASP A 95 -8.08 -27.95 8.47
CA ASP A 95 -9.01 -29.08 8.65
C ASP A 95 -9.93 -28.87 9.85
N LYS A 96 -9.43 -28.28 10.96
CA LYS A 96 -10.24 -27.92 12.12
C LYS A 96 -11.38 -26.95 11.75
N TRP A 97 -11.13 -26.01 10.85
CA TRP A 97 -12.10 -25.00 10.45
C TRP A 97 -12.72 -25.23 9.08
N TYR A 98 -12.49 -26.39 8.48
CA TYR A 98 -12.87 -26.73 7.10
C TYR A 98 -14.29 -26.35 6.73
N ASP A 99 -15.25 -26.61 7.60
CA ASP A 99 -16.68 -26.33 7.40
C ASP A 99 -17.01 -24.82 7.34
N ARG A 100 -16.07 -23.95 7.71
CA ARG A 100 -16.23 -22.48 7.67
C ARG A 100 -15.73 -21.87 6.35
N PHE A 101 -15.18 -22.69 5.45
CA PHE A 101 -14.56 -22.24 4.21
C PHE A 101 -15.35 -22.62 2.95
N TYR A 102 -16.59 -23.11 3.10
CA TYR A 102 -17.48 -23.26 1.97
C TYR A 102 -18.03 -21.93 1.51
N LEU A 103 -17.84 -21.58 0.22
CA LEU A 103 -18.34 -20.33 -0.37
C LEU A 103 -19.89 -20.32 -0.40
N PHE A 104 -20.50 -21.48 -0.63
CA PHE A 104 -21.94 -21.67 -0.61
C PHE A 104 -22.28 -22.68 0.48
N ASP A 105 -22.82 -22.18 1.59
CA ASP A 105 -23.30 -22.96 2.72
C ASP A 105 -24.57 -22.33 3.27
N ASP A 106 -25.56 -23.15 3.61
CA ASP A 106 -26.88 -22.69 4.05
C ASP A 106 -26.86 -22.06 5.46
N ALA A 107 -25.81 -22.32 6.24
CA ALA A 107 -25.71 -21.87 7.63
C ALA A 107 -24.50 -20.97 7.90
N ARG A 108 -23.34 -21.24 7.27
CA ARG A 108 -22.05 -20.62 7.61
C ARG A 108 -21.17 -20.37 6.37
N PRO A 109 -21.67 -19.68 5.34
CA PRO A 109 -20.87 -19.45 4.13
C PRO A 109 -19.66 -18.56 4.44
N TRP A 110 -18.54 -18.84 3.80
CA TRP A 110 -17.28 -18.16 3.99
C TRP A 110 -17.39 -16.66 3.72
N LEU A 111 -17.05 -15.83 4.72
CA LEU A 111 -17.11 -14.35 4.70
C LEU A 111 -18.51 -13.79 4.33
N GLN A 112 -19.57 -14.53 4.54
CA GLN A 112 -20.93 -14.15 4.15
C GLN A 112 -21.94 -14.35 5.29
N VAL A 113 -23.17 -13.93 5.04
CA VAL A 113 -24.33 -14.15 5.92
C VAL A 113 -25.34 -15.02 5.18
N ALA A 114 -25.61 -16.21 5.70
CA ALA A 114 -26.42 -17.24 5.04
C ALA A 114 -27.87 -16.81 4.77
N ASP A 115 -28.50 -16.13 5.73
CA ASP A 115 -29.90 -15.71 5.71
C ASP A 115 -30.08 -14.21 5.39
N LEU A 116 -29.08 -13.59 4.76
CA LEU A 116 -29.16 -12.18 4.42
C LEU A 116 -30.28 -11.91 3.42
N GLU A 117 -31.21 -11.05 3.79
CA GLU A 117 -32.30 -10.60 2.96
C GLU A 117 -32.36 -9.07 2.90
N SER A 118 -32.71 -8.54 1.73
CA SER A 118 -32.95 -7.10 1.58
C SER A 118 -34.35 -6.72 2.03
N THR A 119 -34.49 -5.56 2.67
CA THR A 119 -35.81 -5.01 3.04
C THR A 119 -36.72 -4.74 1.83
N GLY A 120 -36.17 -4.65 0.62
CA GLY A 120 -36.88 -4.49 -0.64
C GLY A 120 -37.17 -5.81 -1.36
N GLY A 121 -36.74 -6.96 -0.83
CA GLY A 121 -36.97 -8.29 -1.41
C GLY A 121 -36.24 -8.54 -2.74
N SER A 122 -35.23 -7.72 -3.11
CA SER A 122 -34.50 -7.85 -4.37
C SER A 122 -33.01 -7.96 -4.15
N THR A 123 -32.37 -8.76 -4.97
CA THR A 123 -30.91 -8.86 -5.14
C THR A 123 -30.38 -7.77 -6.06
N LYS A 124 -29.09 -7.78 -6.30
CA LYS A 124 -28.39 -6.87 -7.20
C LYS A 124 -27.50 -7.68 -8.15
N PRO A 125 -27.16 -7.12 -9.34
CA PRO A 125 -26.21 -7.76 -10.25
C PRO A 125 -24.84 -7.96 -9.58
N VAL A 126 -24.16 -9.05 -9.96
CA VAL A 126 -22.86 -9.43 -9.40
C VAL A 126 -21.73 -8.43 -9.69
N ASP A 127 -21.87 -7.63 -10.75
CA ASP A 127 -20.91 -6.58 -11.13
C ASP A 127 -20.66 -5.58 -10.00
N LEU A 128 -21.60 -5.41 -9.06
CA LEU A 128 -21.42 -4.56 -7.88
C LEU A 128 -20.34 -5.08 -6.90
N LEU A 129 -19.93 -6.33 -7.00
CA LEU A 129 -18.82 -6.90 -6.22
C LEU A 129 -17.46 -6.43 -6.74
N ILE A 130 -17.40 -6.06 -8.02
CA ILE A 130 -16.17 -5.63 -8.71
C ILE A 130 -16.04 -4.10 -8.61
N PRO A 131 -14.84 -3.57 -8.27
CA PRO A 131 -14.65 -2.11 -8.22
C PRO A 131 -14.90 -1.46 -9.58
N ASP A 132 -15.62 -0.33 -9.61
CA ASP A 132 -15.83 0.47 -10.80
C ASP A 132 -14.71 1.51 -10.94
N CYS A 133 -13.54 1.04 -11.30
CA CYS A 133 -12.32 1.82 -11.41
C CYS A 133 -11.82 1.79 -12.86
N PRO A 134 -11.27 2.88 -13.42
CA PRO A 134 -10.96 4.16 -12.76
C PRO A 134 -12.14 5.14 -12.60
N ILE A 135 -13.21 5.01 -13.35
CA ILE A 135 -14.36 5.95 -13.28
C ILE A 135 -15.64 5.20 -13.56
N GLU A 136 -16.66 5.43 -12.74
CA GLU A 136 -18.00 4.86 -12.90
C GLU A 136 -18.55 5.07 -14.31
N GLY A 137 -18.96 3.98 -14.96
CA GLY A 137 -19.49 4.00 -16.32
C GLY A 137 -18.47 4.37 -17.41
N GLY A 138 -17.19 4.45 -17.09
CA GLY A 138 -16.11 4.75 -18.01
C GLY A 138 -15.88 3.65 -19.05
N LEU A 139 -15.28 4.01 -20.20
CA LEU A 139 -15.00 3.06 -21.29
C LEU A 139 -14.09 1.89 -20.87
N PHE A 140 -13.24 2.12 -19.89
CA PHE A 140 -12.26 1.17 -19.37
C PHE A 140 -12.57 0.69 -17.94
N SER A 141 -13.82 0.86 -17.47
CA SER A 141 -14.24 0.36 -16.18
C SER A 141 -14.15 -1.15 -16.12
N MET A 142 -13.65 -1.68 -14.99
CA MET A 142 -13.55 -3.13 -14.76
C MET A 142 -14.92 -3.82 -14.62
N ARG A 143 -15.98 -3.07 -14.25
CA ARG A 143 -17.33 -3.58 -14.00
C ARG A 143 -18.12 -3.90 -15.27
N ARG A 144 -17.55 -3.78 -16.42
CA ARG A 144 -18.28 -3.82 -17.69
C ARG A 144 -18.80 -5.22 -18.03
N ASP A 145 -20.11 -5.28 -18.32
CA ASP A 145 -20.77 -6.41 -19.00
C ASP A 145 -20.66 -7.80 -18.32
N TYR A 146 -20.52 -7.83 -16.98
CA TYR A 146 -20.55 -9.09 -16.23
C TYR A 146 -21.99 -9.54 -15.95
N GLU A 147 -22.45 -10.58 -16.63
CA GLU A 147 -23.71 -11.26 -16.33
C GLU A 147 -23.55 -12.26 -15.17
N SER A 148 -22.41 -12.92 -15.10
CA SER A 148 -22.02 -13.83 -14.02
C SER A 148 -20.50 -13.96 -13.94
N ILE A 149 -20.01 -14.42 -12.80
CA ILE A 149 -18.61 -14.74 -12.53
C ILE A 149 -18.49 -16.14 -11.93
N THR A 150 -17.33 -16.77 -12.10
CA THR A 150 -17.07 -18.08 -11.51
C THR A 150 -17.03 -18.03 -9.98
N PRO A 151 -17.27 -19.14 -9.25
CA PRO A 151 -17.07 -19.19 -7.81
C PRO A 151 -15.67 -18.78 -7.36
N ALA A 152 -14.64 -19.14 -8.11
CA ALA A 152 -13.25 -18.75 -7.85
C ALA A 152 -13.03 -17.24 -7.92
N GLU A 153 -13.58 -16.61 -8.94
CA GLU A 153 -13.52 -15.15 -9.11
C GLU A 153 -14.36 -14.44 -8.03
N ALA A 154 -15.54 -14.95 -7.73
CA ALA A 154 -16.39 -14.43 -6.66
C ALA A 154 -15.69 -14.47 -5.29
N ALA A 155 -14.93 -15.53 -4.99
CA ALA A 155 -14.16 -15.63 -3.76
C ALA A 155 -13.08 -14.52 -3.66
N ARG A 156 -12.37 -14.22 -4.76
CA ARG A 156 -11.38 -13.13 -4.79
C ARG A 156 -12.03 -11.76 -4.56
N TRP A 157 -13.11 -11.48 -5.27
CA TRP A 157 -13.81 -10.21 -5.13
C TRP A 157 -14.53 -10.06 -3.79
N LEU A 158 -14.99 -11.16 -3.19
CA LEU A 158 -15.58 -11.17 -1.85
C LEU A 158 -14.54 -10.73 -0.80
N ALA A 159 -13.32 -11.27 -0.84
CA ALA A 159 -12.21 -10.86 0.00
C ALA A 159 -11.89 -9.38 -0.19
N HIS A 160 -11.77 -8.94 -1.45
CA HIS A 160 -11.53 -7.54 -1.80
C HIS A 160 -12.64 -6.61 -1.30
N CYS A 161 -13.91 -6.99 -1.44
CA CYS A 161 -15.04 -6.17 -1.03
C CYS A 161 -15.02 -5.88 0.48
N HIS A 162 -14.73 -6.88 1.33
CA HIS A 162 -14.59 -6.63 2.76
C HIS A 162 -13.47 -5.64 3.08
N ALA A 163 -12.35 -5.76 2.37
CA ALA A 163 -11.16 -4.97 2.60
C ALA A 163 -11.27 -3.52 2.09
N TYR A 164 -11.95 -3.30 0.94
CA TYR A 164 -11.84 -2.05 0.20
C TYR A 164 -13.16 -1.42 -0.27
N ASP A 165 -14.34 -2.02 0.01
CA ASP A 165 -15.61 -1.47 -0.52
C ASP A 165 -15.84 -0.01 -0.12
N ILE A 166 -16.43 0.75 -1.04
CA ILE A 166 -16.70 2.19 -0.92
C ILE A 166 -17.71 2.53 0.18
N SER A 167 -17.65 3.75 0.69
CA SER A 167 -18.59 4.30 1.68
C SER A 167 -19.81 4.88 0.99
N GLY A 168 -20.75 4.05 0.58
CA GLY A 168 -21.99 4.50 -0.06
C GLY A 168 -23.22 4.07 0.73
N ILE A 169 -24.40 4.53 0.29
CA ILE A 169 -25.67 3.97 0.74
C ILE A 169 -25.75 2.54 0.24
N LYS A 170 -25.92 1.58 1.15
CA LYS A 170 -26.06 0.15 0.85
C LYS A 170 -27.51 -0.26 0.91
N THR A 171 -27.81 -1.45 0.38
CA THR A 171 -29.10 -2.12 0.56
C THR A 171 -29.37 -2.31 2.05
N GLY A 172 -30.58 -2.01 2.51
CA GLY A 172 -30.97 -2.26 3.91
C GLY A 172 -31.22 -3.75 4.13
N ALA A 173 -30.56 -4.32 5.14
CA ALA A 173 -30.76 -5.71 5.54
C ALA A 173 -31.98 -5.86 6.46
N VAL A 174 -32.73 -6.94 6.30
CA VAL A 174 -33.76 -7.36 7.26
C VAL A 174 -33.06 -7.75 8.56
N GLY A 175 -33.52 -7.24 9.70
CA GLY A 175 -32.93 -7.53 11.01
C GLY A 175 -31.82 -6.55 11.44
N ASP A 176 -31.33 -5.64 10.57
CA ASP A 176 -30.41 -4.58 10.98
C ASP A 176 -31.20 -3.35 11.48
N GLY A 177 -31.13 -3.09 12.79
CA GLY A 177 -31.81 -1.95 13.44
C GLY A 177 -31.36 -0.56 12.97
N ARG A 178 -30.25 -0.45 12.23
CA ARG A 178 -29.74 0.80 11.66
C ARG A 178 -30.43 1.20 10.35
N VAL A 179 -31.16 0.29 9.73
CA VAL A 179 -31.84 0.52 8.44
C VAL A 179 -32.95 1.54 8.60
N LYS A 180 -32.99 2.55 7.72
CA LYS A 180 -34.03 3.57 7.66
C LYS A 180 -34.55 3.70 6.22
N GLY A 181 -35.86 3.54 6.01
CA GLY A 181 -36.45 3.64 4.69
C GLY A 181 -35.87 2.66 3.67
N GLY A 182 -35.54 1.43 4.11
CA GLY A 182 -34.96 0.40 3.25
C GLY A 182 -33.49 0.60 2.89
N LYS A 183 -32.79 1.56 3.52
CA LYS A 183 -31.40 1.93 3.22
C LYS A 183 -30.49 1.75 4.42
N GLY A 184 -29.31 1.19 4.19
CA GLY A 184 -28.17 1.23 5.09
C GLY A 184 -27.33 2.48 4.84
N TYR A 185 -27.32 3.41 5.78
CA TYR A 185 -26.52 4.64 5.64
C TYR A 185 -25.03 4.35 5.82
N PRO A 186 -24.14 5.14 5.21
CA PRO A 186 -22.71 4.87 5.15
C PRO A 186 -22.07 4.64 6.53
N ILE A 187 -21.25 3.58 6.65
CA ILE A 187 -20.47 3.23 7.85
C ILE A 187 -18.95 3.39 7.63
N GLY A 188 -18.54 3.94 6.51
CA GLY A 188 -17.14 4.04 6.09
C GLY A 188 -16.76 3.01 5.02
N ILE A 189 -15.54 3.14 4.53
CA ILE A 189 -14.92 2.20 3.57
C ILE A 189 -14.43 0.95 4.28
N GLY A 190 -14.06 -0.08 3.50
CA GLY A 190 -13.36 -1.25 4.02
C GLY A 190 -12.06 -0.89 4.73
N TRP A 191 -11.66 -1.67 5.74
CA TRP A 191 -10.52 -1.32 6.60
C TRP A 191 -9.24 -1.05 5.83
N ALA A 192 -8.86 -1.93 4.89
CA ALA A 192 -7.65 -1.77 4.11
C ALA A 192 -7.66 -0.52 3.20
N GLY A 193 -8.84 0.01 2.87
CA GLY A 193 -8.98 1.26 2.12
C GLY A 193 -8.51 2.50 2.86
N TRP A 194 -8.39 2.45 4.19
CA TRP A 194 -7.82 3.52 5.01
C TRP A 194 -6.30 3.48 5.02
N LEU A 195 -5.67 2.37 4.61
CA LEU A 195 -4.25 2.12 4.73
C LEU A 195 -3.48 2.61 3.48
N GLY A 196 -2.27 3.12 3.68
CA GLY A 196 -1.21 2.91 2.73
C GLY A 196 -0.61 1.55 3.04
N GLY A 197 -1.17 0.52 2.41
CA GLY A 197 -0.76 -0.86 2.66
C GLY A 197 0.71 -1.09 2.31
N ILE A 198 1.45 -1.78 3.16
CA ILE A 198 2.87 -2.09 2.98
C ILE A 198 3.05 -3.60 3.09
N VAL A 199 3.72 -4.18 2.10
CA VAL A 199 4.12 -5.58 2.05
C VAL A 199 5.65 -5.64 1.91
N VAL A 200 6.31 -6.32 2.81
CA VAL A 200 7.72 -6.70 2.64
C VAL A 200 7.77 -7.91 1.72
N THR A 201 8.43 -7.80 0.56
CA THR A 201 8.47 -8.86 -0.44
C THR A 201 9.77 -9.65 -0.38
N GLY A 202 9.66 -10.97 -0.35
CA GLY A 202 10.77 -11.92 -0.46
C GLY A 202 11.10 -12.30 -1.90
N SER A 203 11.98 -13.25 -2.09
CA SER A 203 12.31 -13.82 -3.40
C SER A 203 11.23 -14.77 -3.94
N ASN A 204 10.33 -15.20 -3.08
CA ASN A 204 9.17 -16.05 -3.39
C ASN A 204 8.03 -15.76 -2.40
N LEU A 205 6.87 -16.37 -2.64
CA LEU A 205 5.69 -16.13 -1.83
C LEU A 205 5.81 -16.66 -0.39
N ARG A 206 6.59 -17.75 -0.16
CA ARG A 206 6.90 -18.23 1.18
C ARG A 206 7.62 -17.16 2.00
N GLU A 207 8.69 -16.60 1.45
CA GLU A 207 9.45 -15.54 2.11
C GLU A 207 8.58 -14.29 2.32
N THR A 208 7.77 -13.92 1.31
CA THR A 208 6.83 -12.80 1.45
C THR A 208 5.86 -13.01 2.60
N LEU A 209 5.27 -14.19 2.73
CA LEU A 209 4.37 -14.51 3.84
C LEU A 209 5.09 -14.41 5.19
N LEU A 210 6.26 -15.00 5.34
CA LEU A 210 7.00 -14.97 6.59
C LEU A 210 7.46 -13.55 6.96
N LEU A 211 8.01 -12.77 6.03
CA LEU A 211 8.46 -11.39 6.29
C LEU A 211 7.34 -10.44 6.76
N ASN A 212 6.07 -10.79 6.50
CA ASN A 212 4.92 -10.02 6.99
C ASN A 212 4.23 -10.67 8.22
N LEU A 213 4.83 -11.69 8.79
CA LEU A 213 4.39 -12.35 10.01
C LEU A 213 5.23 -11.85 11.20
N VAL A 214 4.69 -10.90 11.96
CA VAL A 214 5.39 -10.19 13.05
C VAL A 214 5.10 -10.90 14.37
N PHE A 215 6.12 -11.48 15.00
CA PHE A 215 5.99 -12.14 16.31
C PHE A 215 6.21 -11.19 17.48
N ALA A 216 6.92 -10.09 17.28
CA ALA A 216 7.22 -9.10 18.33
C ALA A 216 5.99 -8.19 18.61
N ARG A 217 4.92 -8.76 19.17
CA ARG A 217 3.70 -8.05 19.56
C ARG A 217 3.09 -8.66 20.82
N GLU A 218 2.30 -7.88 21.53
CA GLU A 218 1.47 -8.42 22.60
C GLU A 218 0.32 -9.22 22.00
N HIS A 219 0.18 -10.46 22.44
CA HIS A 219 -0.91 -11.33 22.02
C HIS A 219 -2.18 -11.02 22.83
N ASP A 220 -3.31 -10.92 22.15
CA ASP A 220 -4.65 -10.88 22.76
C ASP A 220 -5.43 -12.14 22.31
N GLU A 221 -5.86 -12.97 23.23
CA GLU A 221 -6.61 -14.20 22.94
C GLU A 221 -7.90 -13.95 22.11
N ARG A 222 -8.39 -12.72 22.11
CA ARG A 222 -9.56 -12.28 21.34
C ARG A 222 -9.20 -11.89 19.89
N ASP A 223 -7.91 -11.86 19.52
CA ASP A 223 -7.48 -11.61 18.15
C ASP A 223 -7.68 -12.86 17.30
N VAL A 224 -8.91 -13.07 16.86
CA VAL A 224 -9.31 -14.24 16.08
C VAL A 224 -9.91 -13.82 14.73
N PRO A 225 -9.77 -14.66 13.68
CA PRO A 225 -10.38 -14.39 12.39
C PRO A 225 -11.88 -14.65 12.42
N ILE A 226 -12.60 -14.04 11.50
CA ILE A 226 -14.06 -14.12 11.47
C ILE A 226 -14.62 -15.55 11.34
N TRP A 227 -13.86 -16.50 10.82
CA TRP A 227 -14.29 -17.89 10.73
C TRP A 227 -14.17 -18.66 12.05
N GLU A 228 -13.45 -18.16 13.04
CA GLU A 228 -13.43 -18.69 14.40
C GLU A 228 -14.56 -18.09 15.27
N GLU A 229 -15.09 -16.94 14.89
CA GLU A 229 -16.24 -16.29 15.51
C GLU A 229 -17.56 -17.01 15.20
N PRO A 230 -18.63 -16.79 15.99
CA PRO A 230 -19.97 -17.23 15.63
C PRO A 230 -20.38 -16.76 14.23
N PRO A 231 -21.23 -17.50 13.51
CA PRO A 231 -21.72 -17.08 12.20
C PRO A 231 -22.32 -15.68 12.24
N LEU A 232 -21.97 -14.87 11.24
CA LEU A 232 -22.48 -13.51 11.12
C LEU A 232 -23.99 -13.50 10.89
N THR A 233 -24.66 -12.52 11.47
CA THR A 233 -26.05 -12.19 11.19
C THR A 233 -26.14 -10.91 10.36
N SER A 234 -27.35 -10.57 9.89
CA SER A 234 -27.60 -9.31 9.18
C SER A 234 -27.33 -8.06 10.03
N ALA A 235 -27.41 -8.17 11.36
CA ALA A 235 -27.16 -7.08 12.29
C ALA A 235 -25.66 -6.84 12.54
N GLN A 236 -25.34 -5.65 13.02
CA GLN A 236 -24.02 -5.35 13.56
C GLN A 236 -23.78 -6.20 14.83
N ARG A 237 -22.54 -6.70 15.00
CA ARG A 237 -22.13 -7.32 16.26
C ARG A 237 -22.12 -6.27 17.38
N GLU A 238 -22.58 -6.67 18.57
CA GLU A 238 -22.43 -5.83 19.76
C GLU A 238 -20.95 -5.77 20.17
N ASP A 239 -20.47 -4.59 20.52
CA ASP A 239 -19.08 -4.35 20.96
C ASP A 239 -17.98 -4.88 20.01
N ALA A 240 -18.25 -4.88 18.68
CA ALA A 240 -17.28 -5.29 17.69
C ALA A 240 -16.03 -4.40 17.73
N GLN A 241 -14.90 -4.96 18.14
CA GLN A 241 -13.59 -4.33 18.22
C GLN A 241 -12.54 -5.27 17.61
N ALA A 242 -11.52 -4.68 16.98
CA ALA A 242 -10.35 -5.43 16.57
C ALA A 242 -9.38 -5.52 17.75
N HIS A 243 -8.86 -6.70 18.00
CA HIS A 243 -7.94 -7.00 19.10
C HIS A 243 -6.51 -7.28 18.63
N GLY A 244 -6.27 -7.20 17.33
CA GLY A 244 -4.98 -7.41 16.71
C GLY A 244 -5.09 -7.51 15.18
N PRO A 245 -3.99 -7.90 14.52
CA PRO A 245 -3.94 -7.99 13.06
C PRO A 245 -4.90 -9.02 12.47
N VAL A 246 -5.12 -10.15 13.14
CA VAL A 246 -5.95 -11.24 12.63
C VAL A 246 -7.40 -10.80 12.45
N ALA A 247 -7.95 -10.11 13.46
CA ALA A 247 -9.29 -9.54 13.40
C ALA A 247 -9.39 -8.47 12.30
N LEU A 248 -8.38 -7.60 12.14
CA LEU A 248 -8.34 -6.57 11.10
C LEU A 248 -8.21 -7.15 9.69
N PHE A 249 -7.47 -8.25 9.53
CA PHE A 249 -7.25 -8.90 8.25
C PHE A 249 -8.51 -9.56 7.69
N THR A 250 -9.44 -9.89 8.57
CA THR A 250 -10.69 -10.58 8.24
C THR A 250 -11.94 -9.79 8.67
N TRP A 251 -11.80 -8.45 8.85
CA TRP A 251 -12.87 -7.61 9.37
C TRP A 251 -14.12 -7.61 8.49
N PRO A 252 -15.31 -7.97 9.02
CA PRO A 252 -16.53 -8.10 8.23
C PRO A 252 -17.22 -6.73 8.04
N GLN A 253 -16.58 -5.84 7.30
CA GLN A 253 -17.07 -4.47 7.03
C GLN A 253 -18.45 -4.47 6.35
N ARG A 254 -18.75 -5.53 5.61
CA ARG A 254 -20.04 -5.70 4.92
C ARG A 254 -20.73 -6.99 5.35
N ARG A 255 -22.03 -7.03 5.15
CA ARG A 255 -22.82 -8.25 5.14
C ARG A 255 -23.10 -8.57 3.69
N ILE A 256 -22.62 -9.71 3.23
CA ILE A 256 -22.66 -10.12 1.82
C ILE A 256 -23.35 -11.46 1.71
N ARG A 257 -24.09 -11.66 0.64
CA ARG A 257 -24.60 -12.97 0.20
C ARG A 257 -24.50 -13.06 -1.31
N LEU A 258 -23.93 -14.16 -1.78
CA LEU A 258 -23.78 -14.51 -3.18
C LEU A 258 -24.89 -15.46 -3.60
N PHE A 259 -25.41 -15.30 -4.83
CA PHE A 259 -26.46 -16.17 -5.38
C PHE A 259 -25.98 -16.78 -6.69
N GLN A 260 -26.10 -18.12 -6.78
CA GLN A 260 -25.72 -18.87 -7.97
C GLN A 260 -26.88 -18.91 -8.97
N ASN A 261 -26.53 -18.87 -10.26
CA ASN A 261 -27.44 -19.22 -11.35
C ASN A 261 -27.50 -20.74 -11.56
N SER A 262 -28.30 -21.18 -12.52
CA SER A 262 -28.47 -22.63 -12.83
C SER A 262 -27.19 -23.31 -13.34
N ALA A 263 -26.19 -22.57 -13.79
CA ALA A 263 -24.88 -23.07 -14.21
C ALA A 263 -23.89 -23.23 -13.04
N GLY A 264 -24.21 -22.70 -11.86
CA GLY A 264 -23.34 -22.69 -10.69
C GLY A 264 -22.45 -21.48 -10.58
N ASP A 265 -22.55 -20.53 -11.52
CA ASP A 265 -21.84 -19.25 -11.47
C ASP A 265 -22.60 -18.25 -10.61
N VAL A 266 -21.90 -17.25 -10.06
CA VAL A 266 -22.50 -16.18 -9.28
C VAL A 266 -23.03 -15.09 -10.21
N SER A 267 -24.32 -14.82 -10.18
CA SER A 267 -24.98 -13.81 -11.02
C SER A 267 -25.60 -12.65 -10.24
N GLU A 268 -25.90 -12.87 -8.96
CA GLU A 268 -26.53 -11.86 -8.13
C GLU A 268 -25.90 -11.81 -6.74
N ILE A 269 -26.00 -10.66 -6.09
CA ILE A 269 -25.46 -10.42 -4.76
C ILE A 269 -26.39 -9.56 -3.90
N LEU A 270 -26.15 -9.60 -2.60
CA LEU A 270 -26.54 -8.57 -1.65
C LEU A 270 -25.28 -8.02 -0.97
N ILE A 271 -25.16 -6.69 -0.89
CA ILE A 271 -24.15 -6.01 -0.09
C ILE A 271 -24.86 -5.03 0.83
N CYS A 272 -24.77 -5.29 2.13
CA CYS A 272 -25.35 -4.49 3.20
C CYS A 272 -24.24 -4.00 4.15
N ASN A 273 -24.58 -3.08 5.06
CA ASN A 273 -23.62 -2.64 6.07
C ASN A 273 -23.31 -3.75 7.08
N GLY A 274 -22.04 -3.92 7.37
CA GLY A 274 -21.54 -4.82 8.40
C GLY A 274 -21.13 -4.09 9.67
N ASP A 275 -19.96 -4.45 10.22
CA ASP A 275 -19.44 -3.85 11.44
C ASP A 275 -18.59 -2.63 11.09
N PRO A 276 -18.95 -1.42 11.53
CA PRO A 276 -18.10 -0.25 11.38
C PRO A 276 -16.84 -0.41 12.22
N ILE A 277 -15.73 0.10 11.73
CA ILE A 277 -14.48 0.14 12.47
C ILE A 277 -14.02 1.60 12.65
N ALA A 278 -13.58 1.93 13.85
CA ALA A 278 -12.90 3.20 14.09
C ALA A 278 -11.47 3.11 13.58
N TYR A 279 -11.06 4.09 12.79
CA TYR A 279 -9.69 4.17 12.26
C TYR A 279 -8.69 4.80 13.26
N GLN A 280 -9.19 5.31 14.38
CA GLN A 280 -8.37 5.75 15.51
C GLN A 280 -8.01 4.56 16.39
N PHE A 281 -6.85 4.63 17.04
CA PHE A 281 -6.38 3.64 18.00
C PHE A 281 -6.21 2.22 17.44
N GLN A 282 -5.90 2.13 16.13
CA GLN A 282 -5.57 0.84 15.50
C GLN A 282 -4.06 0.68 15.25
N ASP A 283 -3.26 1.63 15.69
CA ASP A 283 -1.81 1.65 15.52
C ASP A 283 -1.06 0.59 16.35
N SER A 284 -1.74 -0.06 17.30
CA SER A 284 -1.27 -1.26 17.99
C SER A 284 -1.74 -2.57 17.35
N ASN A 285 -2.78 -2.52 16.52
CA ASN A 285 -3.42 -3.71 15.94
C ASN A 285 -3.01 -3.96 14.48
N GLU A 286 -2.73 -2.90 13.71
CA GLU A 286 -2.41 -3.00 12.29
C GLU A 286 -0.90 -3.01 12.07
N VAL A 287 -0.40 -4.07 11.48
CA VAL A 287 1.05 -4.29 11.28
C VAL A 287 1.55 -3.92 9.88
N MET A 288 0.67 -3.71 8.90
CA MET A 288 1.02 -3.51 7.50
C MET A 288 0.80 -2.06 7.03
N CYS A 289 0.93 -1.09 7.93
CA CYS A 289 0.74 0.33 7.63
C CYS A 289 1.66 1.20 8.49
N GLY A 290 2.15 2.30 7.92
CA GLY A 290 2.77 3.39 8.68
C GLY A 290 1.71 4.36 9.23
N TRP A 291 2.07 5.11 10.26
CA TRP A 291 1.12 5.96 10.99
C TRP A 291 1.59 7.41 11.06
N ARG A 292 0.64 8.33 11.12
CA ARG A 292 0.90 9.76 11.32
C ARG A 292 0.08 10.30 12.50
N LEU A 293 0.70 11.15 13.31
CA LEU A 293 0.01 11.87 14.37
C LEU A 293 -1.04 12.82 13.79
N SER A 294 -2.24 12.82 14.36
CA SER A 294 -3.33 13.69 13.95
C SER A 294 -3.66 14.69 15.04
N ALA A 295 -3.10 15.89 14.98
CA ALA A 295 -3.37 16.95 15.94
C ALA A 295 -4.88 17.25 16.16
N PRO A 296 -5.76 17.26 15.13
CA PRO A 296 -7.20 17.43 15.34
C PRO A 296 -7.84 16.30 16.15
N GLN A 297 -7.44 15.04 15.86
CA GLN A 297 -7.97 13.88 16.58
C GLN A 297 -7.41 13.83 18.02
N SER A 298 -6.11 14.07 18.18
CA SER A 298 -5.49 14.12 19.52
C SER A 298 -6.15 15.17 20.40
N LYS A 299 -6.46 16.35 19.85
CA LYS A 299 -7.23 17.37 20.57
C LYS A 299 -8.64 16.90 20.95
N LYS A 300 -9.31 16.18 20.04
CA LYS A 300 -10.68 15.68 20.26
C LYS A 300 -10.72 14.64 21.38
N PHE A 301 -9.73 13.74 21.42
CA PHE A 301 -9.70 12.62 22.38
C PHE A 301 -8.87 12.90 23.65
N GLY A 302 -8.13 14.02 23.69
CA GLY A 302 -7.30 14.40 24.83
C GLY A 302 -6.03 13.57 25.02
N GLN A 303 -5.63 12.81 24.02
CA GLN A 303 -4.42 11.98 23.97
C GLN A 303 -3.91 11.88 22.52
N ASP A 304 -2.67 11.43 22.35
CA ASP A 304 -2.11 11.24 21.01
C ASP A 304 -2.92 10.20 20.23
N VAL A 305 -3.35 10.58 19.02
CA VAL A 305 -4.10 9.74 18.09
C VAL A 305 -3.34 9.66 16.78
N TYR A 306 -2.91 8.46 16.46
CA TYR A 306 -2.29 8.15 15.19
C TYR A 306 -3.33 7.67 14.19
N MET A 307 -3.17 8.11 12.96
CA MET A 307 -4.04 7.77 11.83
C MET A 307 -3.25 6.99 10.80
N PRO A 308 -3.85 6.00 10.11
CA PRO A 308 -3.19 5.33 9.01
C PRO A 308 -2.63 6.35 8.01
N ARG A 309 -1.40 6.12 7.55
CA ARG A 309 -0.80 6.94 6.50
C ARG A 309 -1.17 6.38 5.15
N GLN A 310 -1.78 7.22 4.31
CA GLN A 310 -2.03 6.91 2.90
C GLN A 310 -0.90 7.44 2.03
N PHE A 311 -0.73 6.88 0.84
CA PHE A 311 0.21 7.35 -0.18
C PHE A 311 -0.52 8.21 -1.20
N ASP A 312 0.20 9.15 -1.82
CA ASP A 312 -0.28 10.00 -2.90
C ASP A 312 0.17 9.38 -4.24
N PRO A 313 -0.74 8.96 -5.13
CA PRO A 313 -0.36 8.35 -6.41
C PRO A 313 0.41 9.29 -7.34
N SER A 314 0.27 10.62 -7.15
CA SER A 314 1.04 11.61 -7.92
C SER A 314 2.49 11.74 -7.48
N GLU A 315 2.86 11.08 -6.38
CA GLU A 315 4.19 11.13 -5.81
C GLU A 315 4.83 9.74 -5.75
N THR A 316 6.04 9.62 -6.28
CA THR A 316 6.84 8.40 -6.12
C THR A 316 7.20 8.17 -4.66
N LEU A 317 7.25 6.92 -4.24
CA LEU A 317 7.37 6.51 -2.83
C LEU A 317 8.57 7.13 -2.11
N TRP A 318 9.71 7.27 -2.80
CA TRP A 318 10.92 7.85 -2.20
C TRP A 318 10.81 9.34 -1.82
N ARG A 319 9.86 10.08 -2.42
CA ARG A 319 9.64 11.50 -2.07
C ARG A 319 9.09 11.67 -0.65
N GLY A 320 8.45 10.63 -0.11
CA GLY A 320 7.96 10.57 1.26
C GLY A 320 8.77 9.64 2.16
N ILE A 321 10.04 9.37 1.87
CA ILE A 321 10.88 8.38 2.55
C ILE A 321 11.02 8.63 4.06
N ASN A 322 11.02 9.88 4.50
CA ASN A 322 11.09 10.26 5.92
C ASN A 322 9.90 9.76 6.74
N ALA A 323 8.76 9.58 6.11
CA ALA A 323 7.58 9.05 6.77
C ALA A 323 7.40 7.53 6.56
N LEU A 324 8.17 6.95 5.62
CA LEU A 324 8.26 5.50 5.43
C LEU A 324 9.25 4.87 6.43
N LEU A 325 10.36 5.55 6.68
CA LEU A 325 11.44 5.15 7.58
C LEU A 325 11.67 6.24 8.63
N PRO A 326 10.71 6.55 9.53
CA PRO A 326 10.86 7.64 10.48
C PRO A 326 12.05 7.43 11.43
N THR A 327 12.66 8.53 11.86
CA THR A 327 13.70 8.51 12.91
C THR A 327 13.02 8.59 14.28
N SER A 328 13.32 7.66 15.16
CA SER A 328 12.99 7.79 16.57
C SER A 328 13.92 8.86 17.18
N LYS A 329 13.48 10.11 17.29
CA LYS A 329 14.20 11.09 18.10
C LYS A 329 13.74 10.95 19.55
N ALA A 330 14.59 10.41 20.39
CA ALA A 330 14.36 10.34 21.83
C ALA A 330 14.14 11.73 22.48
N ASP A 331 14.51 12.82 21.80
CA ASP A 331 14.46 14.20 22.30
C ASP A 331 13.57 15.17 21.51
N SER A 332 12.87 14.72 20.46
CA SER A 332 11.97 15.63 19.73
C SER A 332 10.54 15.45 20.20
N SER A 333 9.94 16.51 20.74
CA SER A 333 8.52 16.64 21.07
C SER A 333 7.56 16.47 19.88
N ASN A 334 8.00 15.90 18.78
CA ASN A 334 7.28 15.75 17.52
C ASN A 334 7.52 14.35 16.93
N ASN A 335 6.94 13.33 17.55
CA ASN A 335 6.79 12.00 16.91
C ASN A 335 5.61 12.05 15.94
N ASP A 336 5.78 12.77 14.81
CA ASP A 336 4.70 12.92 13.83
C ASP A 336 4.35 11.61 13.11
N PHE A 337 5.29 10.63 13.11
CA PHE A 337 5.12 9.35 12.42
C PHE A 337 5.54 8.17 13.31
N LYS A 338 4.83 7.04 13.16
CA LYS A 338 5.28 5.72 13.63
C LYS A 338 5.61 4.84 12.44
N ASN A 339 6.60 3.99 12.61
CA ASN A 339 7.00 3.01 11.62
C ASN A 339 5.87 2.03 11.30
N CYS A 340 6.02 1.35 10.16
CA CYS A 340 5.23 0.17 9.83
C CYS A 340 5.86 -1.06 10.51
N PRO A 341 5.12 -1.79 11.37
CA PRO A 341 5.68 -2.91 12.12
C PRO A 341 6.35 -4.00 11.27
N VAL A 342 5.83 -4.35 10.09
CA VAL A 342 6.48 -5.34 9.22
C VAL A 342 7.85 -4.88 8.69
N ILE A 343 8.06 -3.56 8.56
CA ILE A 343 9.37 -3.01 8.17
C ILE A 343 10.34 -3.06 9.36
N GLU A 344 9.88 -2.65 10.55
CA GLU A 344 10.70 -2.71 11.78
C GLU A 344 11.10 -4.15 12.10
N TRP A 345 10.15 -5.07 12.01
CA TRP A 345 10.38 -6.48 12.22
C TRP A 345 11.51 -7.04 11.36
N SER A 346 11.55 -6.65 10.07
CA SER A 346 12.65 -7.07 9.20
C SER A 346 14.01 -6.58 9.68
N ALA A 347 14.07 -5.38 10.30
CA ALA A 347 15.31 -4.86 10.85
C ALA A 347 15.69 -5.55 12.16
N ASP A 348 14.73 -5.88 13.02
CA ASP A 348 14.97 -6.62 14.26
C ASP A 348 15.54 -8.02 13.96
N LEU A 349 14.98 -8.71 12.97
CA LEU A 349 15.52 -9.99 12.47
C LEU A 349 16.97 -9.86 11.97
N ALA A 350 17.32 -8.73 11.35
CA ALA A 350 18.70 -8.50 10.90
C ALA A 350 19.64 -8.07 12.04
N LEU A 351 19.14 -7.40 13.07
CA LEU A 351 19.93 -7.06 14.26
C LEU A 351 20.26 -8.29 15.08
N ASP A 352 19.35 -9.26 15.14
CA ASP A 352 19.53 -10.55 15.81
C ASP A 352 20.21 -11.61 14.91
N ASP A 353 20.78 -11.18 13.78
CA ASP A 353 21.53 -12.01 12.82
C ASP A 353 20.72 -13.20 12.22
N ILE A 354 19.38 -13.16 12.28
CA ILE A 354 18.48 -14.11 11.59
C ILE A 354 18.46 -13.82 10.08
N LEU A 355 18.38 -12.54 9.71
CA LEU A 355 18.56 -12.09 8.34
C LEU A 355 19.94 -11.45 8.16
N PRO A 356 20.57 -11.55 6.97
CA PRO A 356 21.83 -10.87 6.71
C PRO A 356 21.69 -9.34 6.88
N ARG A 357 22.59 -8.70 7.63
CA ARG A 357 22.62 -7.22 7.80
C ARG A 357 22.80 -6.46 6.48
N THR A 358 23.28 -7.13 5.45
CA THR A 358 23.41 -6.59 4.09
C THR A 358 22.20 -6.85 3.21
N GLN A 359 21.15 -7.46 3.76
CA GLN A 359 19.95 -7.79 2.98
C GLN A 359 19.28 -6.52 2.46
N ILE A 360 18.88 -6.57 1.20
CA ILE A 360 18.04 -5.55 0.60
C ILE A 360 16.58 -5.93 0.84
N THR A 361 15.94 -5.15 1.69
CA THR A 361 14.49 -5.24 1.92
C THR A 361 13.76 -4.58 0.77
N LYS A 362 12.86 -5.31 0.14
CA LYS A 362 11.95 -4.79 -0.88
C LYS A 362 10.57 -4.62 -0.27
N ILE A 363 9.97 -3.48 -0.48
CA ILE A 363 8.60 -3.21 -0.07
C ILE A 363 7.75 -2.92 -1.29
N LYS A 364 6.52 -3.42 -1.27
CA LYS A 364 5.45 -3.04 -2.19
C LYS A 364 4.40 -2.29 -1.40
N THR A 365 4.00 -1.12 -1.90
CA THR A 365 2.89 -0.37 -1.32
C THR A 365 1.63 -0.54 -2.15
N VAL A 366 0.49 -0.52 -1.48
CA VAL A 366 -0.83 -0.59 -2.11
C VAL A 366 -1.69 0.53 -1.57
N GLY A 367 -2.23 1.34 -2.45
CA GLY A 367 -3.09 2.47 -2.11
C GLY A 367 -4.36 2.50 -2.96
N VAL A 368 -5.40 3.10 -2.38
CA VAL A 368 -6.67 3.37 -3.07
C VAL A 368 -7.05 4.81 -2.82
N VAL A 369 -7.33 5.54 -3.89
CA VAL A 369 -7.94 6.86 -3.83
C VAL A 369 -9.44 6.70 -4.06
N TYR A 370 -10.20 7.25 -3.13
CA TYR A 370 -11.65 7.29 -3.23
C TYR A 370 -12.10 8.69 -3.61
N GLY A 371 -13.16 8.76 -4.41
CA GLY A 371 -13.80 10.00 -4.77
C GLY A 371 -14.54 10.69 -3.62
N PRO A 372 -15.34 11.72 -3.92
CA PRO A 372 -16.02 12.51 -2.91
C PRO A 372 -16.81 11.66 -1.91
N GLN A 373 -16.62 11.92 -0.61
CA GLN A 373 -17.25 11.18 0.50
C GLN A 373 -16.90 9.68 0.52
N SER A 374 -15.83 9.28 -0.17
CA SER A 374 -15.41 7.88 -0.39
C SER A 374 -16.54 7.02 -1.00
N ALA A 375 -17.37 7.60 -1.84
CA ALA A 375 -18.54 6.95 -2.42
C ALA A 375 -18.29 6.38 -3.83
N SER A 376 -17.10 6.57 -4.38
CA SER A 376 -16.64 6.02 -5.67
C SER A 376 -15.18 5.61 -5.58
N TRP A 377 -14.73 4.89 -6.59
CA TRP A 377 -13.34 4.52 -6.83
C TRP A 377 -12.74 5.52 -7.80
N ASP A 378 -11.62 6.15 -7.44
CA ASP A 378 -10.91 7.06 -8.35
C ASP A 378 -9.65 6.39 -8.90
N GLU A 379 -8.81 5.82 -8.05
CA GLU A 379 -7.56 5.18 -8.47
C GLU A 379 -7.15 4.05 -7.51
N ILE A 380 -6.62 2.97 -8.07
CA ILE A 380 -5.94 1.88 -7.34
C ILE A 380 -4.52 1.80 -7.87
N PHE A 381 -3.53 1.91 -7.00
CA PHE A 381 -2.14 2.00 -7.39
C PHE A 381 -1.22 1.20 -6.48
N SER A 382 -0.04 0.91 -6.98
CA SER A 382 1.06 0.33 -6.21
C SER A 382 2.38 0.94 -6.64
N ASP A 383 3.33 0.98 -5.71
CA ASP A 383 4.72 1.38 -5.97
C ASP A 383 5.65 0.47 -5.16
N GLU A 384 6.90 0.35 -5.60
CA GLU A 384 7.89 -0.52 -4.97
C GLU A 384 9.15 0.26 -4.62
N LEU A 385 9.80 -0.10 -3.52
CA LEU A 385 11.05 0.50 -3.10
C LEU A 385 11.94 -0.56 -2.45
N ALA A 386 13.26 -0.44 -2.70
CA ALA A 386 14.24 -1.34 -2.12
C ALA A 386 15.29 -0.53 -1.35
N PHE A 387 15.71 -1.02 -0.19
CA PHE A 387 16.71 -0.39 0.66
C PHE A 387 17.37 -1.41 1.57
N ASN A 388 18.55 -1.09 2.10
CA ASN A 388 19.21 -1.95 3.08
C ASN A 388 18.35 -2.09 4.34
N VAL A 389 18.16 -3.33 4.82
CA VAL A 389 17.31 -3.68 5.97
C VAL A 389 17.61 -2.85 7.22
N LEU A 390 18.87 -2.54 7.49
CA LEU A 390 19.27 -1.76 8.66
C LEU A 390 18.79 -0.29 8.61
N LEU A 391 18.39 0.23 7.44
CA LEU A 391 17.74 1.55 7.38
C LEU A 391 16.41 1.59 8.13
N ALA A 392 15.75 0.45 8.33
CA ALA A 392 14.52 0.39 9.11
C ALA A 392 14.78 0.44 10.62
N SER A 393 15.98 0.05 11.08
CA SER A 393 16.35 0.05 12.50
C SER A 393 16.28 1.43 13.14
N SER A 394 15.87 1.48 14.42
CA SER A 394 15.88 2.69 15.25
C SER A 394 17.31 3.26 15.46
N GLU A 395 18.34 2.41 15.37
CA GLU A 395 19.75 2.77 15.56
C GLU A 395 20.34 3.51 14.35
N SER A 396 19.74 3.42 13.17
CA SER A 396 20.25 3.98 11.90
C SER A 396 19.91 5.46 11.67
N THR A 397 19.75 6.26 12.72
CA THR A 397 19.32 7.67 12.63
C THR A 397 20.17 8.49 11.65
N ARG A 398 21.51 8.40 11.75
CA ARG A 398 22.42 9.14 10.86
C ARG A 398 22.28 8.73 9.39
N ALA A 399 22.11 7.44 9.13
CA ALA A 399 21.89 6.91 7.78
C ALA A 399 20.55 7.38 7.21
N LYS A 400 19.49 7.33 8.01
CA LYS A 400 18.15 7.86 7.64
C LYS A 400 18.21 9.34 7.30
N GLU A 401 18.87 10.17 8.12
CA GLU A 401 19.05 11.60 7.86
C GLU A 401 19.77 11.88 6.53
N ALA A 402 20.76 11.08 6.18
CA ALA A 402 21.46 11.21 4.89
C ALA A 402 20.53 10.83 3.72
N VAL A 403 19.72 9.78 3.88
CA VAL A 403 18.73 9.39 2.87
C VAL A 403 17.65 10.48 2.70
N TYR A 404 17.18 11.09 3.80
CA TYR A 404 16.23 12.21 3.72
C TYR A 404 16.84 13.40 2.97
N LEU A 405 18.07 13.75 3.31
CA LEU A 405 18.77 14.86 2.64
C LEU A 405 19.00 14.54 1.16
N ALA A 406 19.27 13.29 0.81
CA ALA A 406 19.41 12.85 -0.58
C ALA A 406 18.10 13.03 -1.36
N ALA A 407 16.96 12.63 -0.76
CA ALA A 407 15.64 12.79 -1.36
C ALA A 407 15.25 14.28 -1.47
N GLU A 408 15.52 15.09 -0.45
CA GLU A 408 15.26 16.53 -0.46
C GLU A 408 16.06 17.25 -1.55
N ARG A 409 17.36 16.93 -1.70
CA ARG A 409 18.22 17.48 -2.76
C ARG A 409 17.70 17.12 -4.15
N ALA A 410 17.28 15.88 -4.35
CA ALA A 410 16.67 15.44 -5.61
C ALA A 410 15.37 16.20 -5.90
N ALA A 411 14.49 16.32 -4.92
CA ALA A 411 13.24 17.05 -5.05
C ALA A 411 13.46 18.56 -5.34
N GLU A 412 14.42 19.20 -4.67
CA GLU A 412 14.74 20.61 -4.95
C GLU A 412 15.35 20.79 -6.34
N ALA A 413 16.21 19.87 -6.78
CA ALA A 413 16.76 19.90 -8.13
C ALA A 413 15.66 19.82 -9.20
N ALA A 414 14.66 18.95 -9.03
CA ALA A 414 13.50 18.87 -9.92
C ALA A 414 12.67 20.18 -9.90
N ARG A 415 12.50 20.82 -8.73
CA ARG A 415 11.82 22.15 -8.65
C ARG A 415 12.61 23.24 -9.37
N ILE A 416 13.93 23.17 -9.34
CA ILE A 416 14.80 24.13 -10.07
C ILE A 416 14.62 23.98 -11.57
N VAL A 417 14.54 22.75 -12.08
CA VAL A 417 14.19 22.49 -13.50
C VAL A 417 12.80 23.04 -13.83
N GLY A 418 11.83 22.87 -12.94
CA GLY A 418 10.51 23.49 -13.10
C GLY A 418 10.59 25.01 -13.27
N ARG A 419 11.38 25.71 -12.43
CA ARG A 419 11.60 27.15 -12.57
C ARG A 419 12.26 27.53 -13.90
N LEU A 420 13.21 26.73 -14.39
CA LEU A 420 13.80 26.92 -15.71
C LEU A 420 12.73 26.86 -16.81
N GLY A 421 11.91 25.80 -16.82
CA GLY A 421 10.82 25.66 -17.80
C GLY A 421 9.85 26.85 -17.79
N GLY A 422 9.45 27.31 -16.62
CA GLY A 422 8.60 28.51 -16.46
C GLY A 422 9.27 29.79 -16.97
N ASN A 423 10.58 29.97 -16.72
CA ASN A 423 11.33 31.12 -17.22
C ASN A 423 11.48 31.09 -18.76
N LEU A 424 11.72 29.93 -19.36
CA LEU A 424 11.79 29.76 -20.82
C LEU A 424 10.43 30.05 -21.48
N ALA A 425 9.34 29.58 -20.88
CA ALA A 425 7.99 29.86 -21.37
C ALA A 425 7.66 31.38 -21.26
N THR A 426 8.04 32.01 -20.15
CA THR A 426 7.90 33.47 -20.00
C THR A 426 8.67 34.23 -21.08
N ALA A 427 9.90 33.81 -21.37
CA ALA A 427 10.72 34.40 -22.42
C ALA A 427 10.06 34.27 -23.81
N ALA A 428 9.43 33.14 -24.11
CA ALA A 428 8.69 32.89 -25.34
C ALA A 428 7.29 33.54 -25.37
N GLY A 429 6.74 33.95 -24.22
CA GLY A 429 5.38 34.50 -24.09
C GLY A 429 4.29 33.44 -23.96
N GLY A 430 4.68 32.25 -23.56
CA GLY A 430 3.77 31.17 -23.23
C GLY A 430 3.31 31.19 -21.77
N ASP A 431 2.60 30.13 -21.35
CA ASP A 431 2.14 29.95 -19.98
C ASP A 431 3.28 29.37 -19.08
N PRO A 432 3.78 30.17 -18.11
CA PRO A 432 4.88 29.73 -17.25
C PRO A 432 4.45 28.66 -16.23
N GLU A 433 3.20 28.62 -15.80
CA GLU A 433 2.75 27.68 -14.78
C GLU A 433 2.69 26.26 -15.34
N SER A 434 2.05 26.08 -16.48
CA SER A 434 1.99 24.80 -17.21
C SER A 434 3.40 24.31 -17.58
N ALA A 435 4.26 25.19 -18.11
CA ALA A 435 5.61 24.82 -18.50
C ALA A 435 6.47 24.44 -17.29
N SER A 436 6.33 25.16 -16.16
CA SER A 436 7.01 24.82 -14.91
C SER A 436 6.56 23.45 -14.37
N GLY A 437 5.27 23.16 -14.41
CA GLY A 437 4.73 21.86 -14.03
C GLY A 437 5.32 20.72 -14.86
N LYS A 438 5.30 20.84 -16.19
CA LYS A 438 5.86 19.86 -17.12
C LYS A 438 7.36 19.64 -16.90
N ALA A 439 8.15 20.71 -16.82
CA ALA A 439 9.58 20.61 -16.63
C ALA A 439 9.94 19.99 -15.26
N ARG A 440 9.19 20.31 -14.21
CA ARG A 440 9.35 19.69 -12.89
C ARG A 440 9.05 18.17 -12.94
N SER A 441 8.00 17.75 -13.63
CA SER A 441 7.67 16.34 -13.81
C SER A 441 8.77 15.58 -14.55
N LEU A 442 9.37 16.20 -15.60
CA LEU A 442 10.54 15.64 -16.27
C LEU A 442 11.73 15.49 -15.30
N GLY A 443 11.98 16.50 -14.45
CA GLY A 443 13.02 16.42 -13.43
C GLY A 443 12.82 15.26 -12.45
N PHE A 444 11.61 15.03 -11.97
CA PHE A 444 11.30 13.87 -11.13
C PHE A 444 11.46 12.55 -11.88
N SER A 445 10.99 12.47 -13.12
CA SER A 445 11.14 11.27 -13.95
C SER A 445 12.60 10.90 -14.21
N GLU A 446 13.46 11.90 -14.47
CA GLU A 446 14.89 11.71 -14.68
C GLU A 446 15.62 11.19 -13.43
N LEU A 447 15.13 11.55 -12.25
CA LEU A 447 15.74 11.18 -10.97
C LEU A 447 15.18 9.90 -10.36
N ASP A 448 14.02 9.38 -10.80
CA ASP A 448 13.33 8.28 -10.13
C ASP A 448 14.16 7.00 -10.12
N ALA A 449 14.47 6.43 -11.27
CA ALA A 449 15.26 5.19 -11.34
C ALA A 449 16.68 5.36 -10.74
N PRO A 450 17.42 6.46 -11.00
CA PRO A 450 18.71 6.69 -10.34
C PRO A 450 18.64 6.75 -8.81
N PHE A 451 17.58 7.35 -8.23
CA PHE A 451 17.40 7.38 -6.77
C PHE A 451 17.11 6.01 -6.19
N ARG A 452 16.21 5.25 -6.83
CA ARG A 452 15.87 3.88 -6.39
C ARG A 452 17.10 2.97 -6.40
N ASN A 453 17.91 3.04 -7.44
CA ASN A 453 19.16 2.27 -7.51
C ASN A 453 20.15 2.70 -6.43
N TRP A 454 20.37 4.01 -6.26
CA TRP A 454 21.24 4.53 -5.20
C TRP A 454 20.78 4.10 -3.80
N LEU A 455 19.48 4.14 -3.53
CA LEU A 455 18.93 3.74 -2.23
C LEU A 455 19.09 2.24 -1.97
N ALA A 456 18.92 1.41 -3.00
CA ALA A 456 19.13 -0.03 -2.91
C ALA A 456 20.62 -0.38 -2.66
N ASP A 457 21.54 0.40 -3.24
CA ASP A 457 22.98 0.24 -3.06
C ASP A 457 23.51 0.93 -1.79
N PHE A 458 22.70 1.78 -1.14
CA PHE A 458 23.12 2.54 0.03
C PHE A 458 23.31 1.62 1.25
N SER A 459 24.53 1.70 1.85
CA SER A 459 24.89 0.90 3.02
C SER A 459 25.01 1.76 4.28
N PRO A 460 24.20 1.52 5.34
CA PRO A 460 24.36 2.20 6.61
C PRO A 460 25.73 1.93 7.30
N SER A 461 26.39 0.85 6.93
CA SER A 461 27.68 0.42 7.50
C SER A 461 28.89 1.09 6.85
N GLU A 462 28.71 1.81 5.73
CA GLU A 462 29.78 2.51 5.02
C GLU A 462 29.78 4.01 5.34
N ASP A 463 30.73 4.78 4.74
CA ASP A 463 30.75 6.23 4.94
C ASP A 463 29.53 6.89 4.29
N VAL A 464 28.58 7.21 5.14
CA VAL A 464 27.30 7.84 4.77
C VAL A 464 27.49 9.19 4.05
N ASN A 465 28.53 9.96 4.42
CA ASN A 465 28.79 11.27 3.81
C ASN A 465 29.36 11.11 2.40
N GLU A 466 30.21 10.10 2.17
CA GLU A 466 30.75 9.81 0.85
C GLU A 466 29.65 9.36 -0.11
N GLN A 467 28.78 8.46 0.33
CA GLN A 467 27.61 8.00 -0.44
C GLN A 467 26.67 9.17 -0.80
N LEU A 468 26.38 10.05 0.18
CA LEU A 468 25.55 11.25 -0.05
C LEU A 468 26.22 12.24 -1.01
N ALA A 469 27.54 12.41 -0.94
CA ALA A 469 28.29 13.29 -1.84
C ALA A 469 28.29 12.74 -3.29
N ALA A 470 28.45 11.43 -3.45
CA ALA A 470 28.36 10.75 -4.75
C ALA A 470 26.96 10.92 -5.36
N TRP A 471 25.90 10.71 -4.57
CA TRP A 471 24.52 10.97 -4.99
C TRP A 471 24.29 12.42 -5.42
N THR A 472 24.74 13.39 -4.59
CA THR A 472 24.60 14.82 -4.90
C THR A 472 25.26 15.19 -6.22
N SER A 473 26.44 14.62 -6.50
CA SER A 473 27.16 14.82 -7.76
C SER A 473 26.40 14.22 -8.94
N LYS A 474 25.79 13.05 -8.76
CA LYS A 474 24.95 12.38 -9.77
C LYS A 474 23.71 13.21 -10.12
N VAL A 475 22.99 13.70 -9.09
CA VAL A 475 21.82 14.60 -9.27
C VAL A 475 22.22 15.84 -10.05
N TYR A 476 23.34 16.47 -9.67
CA TYR A 476 23.84 17.67 -10.36
C TYR A 476 24.07 17.41 -11.86
N GLN A 477 24.68 16.28 -12.24
CA GLN A 477 24.92 15.91 -13.64
C GLN A 477 23.61 15.69 -14.40
N LEU A 478 22.73 14.82 -13.88
CA LEU A 478 21.46 14.49 -14.54
C LEU A 478 20.60 15.75 -14.79
N ILE A 479 20.47 16.57 -13.77
CA ILE A 479 19.63 17.79 -13.83
C ILE A 479 20.24 18.85 -14.74
N ARG A 480 21.58 18.99 -14.77
CA ARG A 480 22.25 19.88 -15.71
C ARG A 480 22.05 19.44 -17.16
N ASP A 481 22.16 18.13 -17.43
CA ASP A 481 22.03 17.60 -18.78
C ASP A 481 20.57 17.73 -19.29
N LEU A 482 19.58 17.49 -18.41
CA LEU A 482 18.18 17.77 -18.70
C LEU A 482 17.93 19.28 -18.97
N ALA A 483 18.52 20.16 -18.17
CA ALA A 483 18.38 21.59 -18.36
C ALA A 483 18.98 22.04 -19.69
N THR A 484 20.13 21.49 -20.10
CA THR A 484 20.74 21.77 -21.40
C THR A 484 19.78 21.40 -22.53
N GLN A 485 19.16 20.22 -22.47
CA GLN A 485 18.16 19.80 -23.47
C GLN A 485 16.95 20.75 -23.53
N LEU A 486 16.46 21.21 -22.36
CA LEU A 486 15.33 22.16 -22.31
C LEU A 486 15.72 23.53 -22.93
N VAL A 487 16.94 24.00 -22.69
CA VAL A 487 17.47 25.24 -23.25
C VAL A 487 17.67 25.12 -24.77
N GLU A 488 18.27 24.04 -25.25
CA GLU A 488 18.48 23.79 -26.68
C GLU A 488 17.16 23.66 -27.47
N ASN A 489 16.15 23.09 -26.85
CA ASN A 489 14.81 22.92 -27.44
C ASN A 489 13.92 24.18 -27.28
N ALA A 490 14.41 25.26 -26.68
CA ALA A 490 13.66 26.49 -26.54
C ALA A 490 13.44 27.15 -27.92
N GLY A 491 12.22 27.61 -28.20
CA GLY A 491 11.87 28.26 -29.45
C GLY A 491 12.63 29.59 -29.68
N PRO A 492 12.71 30.06 -30.94
CA PRO A 492 13.41 31.31 -31.29
C PRO A 492 12.94 32.52 -30.48
N GLU A 493 11.65 32.57 -30.11
CA GLU A 493 11.07 33.64 -29.30
C GLU A 493 11.70 33.71 -27.90
N ALA A 494 12.02 32.55 -27.30
CA ALA A 494 12.68 32.48 -26.00
C ALA A 494 14.14 32.95 -26.08
N TRP A 495 14.82 32.73 -27.20
CA TRP A 495 16.19 33.22 -27.42
C TRP A 495 16.23 34.72 -27.59
N VAL A 496 15.29 35.34 -28.31
CA VAL A 496 15.10 36.77 -28.42
C VAL A 496 14.72 37.39 -27.07
N GLY A 497 13.80 36.71 -26.37
CA GLY A 497 13.34 37.11 -25.05
C GLY A 497 12.42 38.32 -25.03
N ARG A 498 12.02 38.71 -23.83
CA ARG A 498 11.14 39.87 -23.59
C ARG A 498 11.33 40.50 -22.20
N SER A 499 10.91 41.74 -22.09
CA SER A 499 10.78 42.43 -20.81
C SER A 499 9.39 42.18 -20.22
N VAL A 500 9.36 41.78 -18.96
CA VAL A 500 8.10 41.55 -18.20
C VAL A 500 8.14 42.43 -16.96
N THR A 501 7.08 43.23 -16.76
CA THR A 501 6.91 44.07 -15.58
C THR A 501 5.92 43.43 -14.63
N GLN A 502 6.36 43.08 -13.44
CA GLN A 502 5.53 42.58 -12.35
C GLN A 502 5.84 43.37 -11.07
N ASN A 503 4.82 43.79 -10.34
CA ASN A 503 4.96 44.52 -9.08
C ASN A 503 5.97 45.69 -9.17
N ASN A 504 5.86 46.55 -10.20
CA ASN A 504 6.74 47.68 -10.51
C ASN A 504 8.24 47.32 -10.72
N THR A 505 8.55 46.05 -10.95
CA THR A 505 9.90 45.59 -11.30
C THR A 505 9.91 45.03 -12.71
N THR A 506 10.73 45.59 -13.59
CA THR A 506 10.91 45.09 -14.96
C THR A 506 12.10 44.13 -14.99
N ARG A 507 11.88 42.93 -15.48
CA ARG A 507 12.96 41.92 -15.69
C ARG A 507 12.96 41.46 -17.13
N VAL A 508 14.15 41.21 -17.64
CA VAL A 508 14.34 40.60 -18.97
C VAL A 508 14.38 39.08 -18.81
N TYR A 509 13.51 38.42 -19.56
CA TYR A 509 13.50 36.98 -19.67
C TYR A 509 14.01 36.59 -21.07
N SER A 510 15.08 35.80 -21.11
CA SER A 510 15.63 35.18 -22.30
C SER A 510 16.17 33.81 -21.93
N THR A 511 16.47 32.98 -22.90
CA THR A 511 17.06 31.67 -22.70
C THR A 511 18.36 31.74 -21.90
N GLY A 512 19.29 32.66 -22.27
CA GLY A 512 20.53 32.83 -21.52
C GLY A 512 20.35 33.33 -20.07
N GLN A 513 19.38 34.22 -19.84
CA GLN A 513 19.09 34.67 -18.47
C GLN A 513 18.42 33.57 -17.62
N ALA A 514 17.55 32.76 -18.20
CA ALA A 514 16.93 31.62 -17.54
C ALA A 514 17.99 30.57 -17.15
N GLU A 515 18.94 30.31 -18.03
CA GLU A 515 20.06 29.41 -17.77
C GLU A 515 20.97 29.90 -16.64
N VAL A 516 21.33 31.15 -16.61
CA VAL A 516 22.13 31.75 -15.53
C VAL A 516 21.41 31.60 -14.18
N TRP A 517 20.12 31.91 -14.11
CA TRP A 517 19.33 31.72 -12.87
C TRP A 517 19.27 30.26 -12.44
N PHE A 518 19.10 29.35 -13.39
CA PHE A 518 19.10 27.90 -13.15
C PHE A 518 20.43 27.44 -12.55
N GLN A 519 21.56 27.82 -13.18
CA GLN A 519 22.90 27.41 -12.71
C GLN A 519 23.18 27.91 -11.31
N HIS A 520 22.86 29.18 -11.01
CA HIS A 520 22.99 29.73 -9.66
C HIS A 520 22.16 29.00 -8.62
N ALA A 521 20.91 28.71 -8.96
CA ALA A 521 19.99 27.96 -8.05
C ALA A 521 20.51 26.55 -7.80
N LEU A 522 20.95 25.84 -8.86
CA LEU A 522 21.46 24.49 -8.76
C LEU A 522 22.74 24.41 -7.92
N GLN A 523 23.69 25.30 -8.13
CA GLN A 523 24.90 25.35 -7.33
C GLN A 523 24.64 25.63 -5.85
N LYS A 524 23.64 26.47 -5.54
CA LYS A 524 23.23 26.75 -4.17
C LYS A 524 22.56 25.55 -3.51
N ALA A 525 21.71 24.83 -4.22
CA ALA A 525 20.98 23.67 -3.70
C ALA A 525 21.88 22.42 -3.57
N LEU A 526 22.82 22.24 -4.49
CA LEU A 526 23.73 21.10 -4.56
C LEU A 526 25.19 21.56 -4.47
N PRO A 527 25.68 21.93 -3.27
CA PRO A 527 27.07 22.36 -3.11
C PRO A 527 28.03 21.22 -3.41
N ARG A 528 28.97 21.45 -4.33
CA ARG A 528 30.05 20.51 -4.63
C ARG A 528 31.02 20.42 -3.47
N SER A 529 31.43 19.22 -3.07
CA SER A 529 32.50 19.05 -2.12
C SER A 529 33.81 19.56 -2.74
N SER A 530 34.62 20.27 -1.95
CA SER A 530 35.85 20.92 -2.40
C SER A 530 36.91 19.97 -3.00
N LYS A 531 36.77 18.66 -2.82
CA LYS A 531 37.67 17.65 -3.40
C LYS A 531 37.51 17.44 -4.93
N THR A 532 36.40 17.87 -5.53
CA THR A 532 36.15 17.68 -6.98
C THR A 532 36.68 18.86 -7.81
N GLN A 533 37.15 19.94 -7.20
CA GLN A 533 37.72 21.08 -7.93
C GLN A 533 39.17 20.87 -8.38
N GLU A 534 39.92 19.93 -7.79
CA GLU A 534 41.33 19.71 -8.10
C GLU A 534 41.61 18.79 -9.30
N VAL A 535 40.59 18.13 -9.86
CA VAL A 535 40.76 17.16 -10.99
C VAL A 535 40.50 17.81 -12.34
N ASN A 536 39.95 19.03 -12.41
CA ASN A 536 39.61 19.75 -13.66
C ASN A 536 40.27 21.14 -13.75
N ALA A 537 41.39 21.36 -13.08
CA ALA A 537 42.22 22.57 -13.23
C ALA A 537 43.48 22.28 -14.05
#